data_fe6a4b42036622a0d89d26f790d28bfc
#
_entry.id   fe6a4b42036622a0d89d26f790d28bfc
#
_cell.length_a   1.000
_cell.length_b   1.000
_cell.length_c   1.000
_cell.angle_alpha   90.00
_cell.angle_beta   90.00
_cell.angle_gamma   90.00
#
_symmetry.space_group_name_H-M   'P 1'
#
loop_
_entity.id
_entity.type
_entity.pdbx_description
1 polymer ?
#
loop_
_entity_poly.entity_id
_entity_poly.type
_entity_poly.pdbx_seq_one_letter_code
_entity_poly.pdbx_strand_id
1 'polypeptide(L)'
;MIAEQDDKHARDHISFRKIWKDRDDEEPQLLEKILSRDNLKSACRRVKASGGAPGVDGMHAEEAKTWFDENGREFMVRILKGKYTPRPVLHTEVQKKGEAGVLNITVSTVPDRIIQQAIVQQIMPIYEQIFADGNYCNRPGRSAQAAGLKVLEYTQQGYTNAAIQNLSESFALENFGQLLNILRRNITDERVIQIIKRILKSGIMECDTLTACKEGILQGGTLAPLIANIYLNEFDQEFAGRGVPVVRYAGDIVLLAKSRRAAERLLETSSKYLEGSLRLRVNENSGRAICICKR
;
A
#
# COMPACT_ATOMS: atom_id res chain seq x y z
N MET A 1 12.78 0.39 43.48
CA MET A 1 11.96 0.14 42.27
C MET A 1 12.04 1.25 41.21
N ILE A 2 12.12 2.52 41.58
CA ILE A 2 12.23 3.65 40.61
C ILE A 2 13.63 3.72 39.96
N ALA A 3 14.70 3.45 40.73
CA ALA A 3 16.09 3.48 40.21
C ALA A 3 16.44 2.37 39.22
N GLU A 4 15.80 1.19 39.28
CA GLU A 4 16.03 0.10 38.34
C GLU A 4 15.35 0.31 36.99
N GLN A 5 14.25 1.09 36.93
CA GLN A 5 13.61 1.44 35.65
C GLN A 5 14.41 2.50 34.88
N ASP A 6 15.05 3.45 35.56
CA ASP A 6 15.90 4.47 34.95
C ASP A 6 17.20 3.86 34.39
N ASP A 7 17.78 2.87 35.09
CA ASP A 7 19.01 2.21 34.63
C ASP A 7 18.77 1.29 33.43
N LYS A 8 17.58 0.69 33.32
CA LYS A 8 17.17 -0.09 32.13
C LYS A 8 16.96 0.80 30.91
N HIS A 9 16.34 2.00 31.10
CA HIS A 9 16.17 2.99 30.04
C HIS A 9 17.51 3.59 29.58
N ALA A 10 18.45 3.82 30.51
CA ALA A 10 19.79 4.32 30.19
C ALA A 10 20.62 3.28 29.42
N ARG A 11 20.53 2.00 29.76
CA ARG A 11 21.19 0.89 29.03
C ARG A 11 20.61 0.70 27.63
N ASP A 12 19.31 0.87 27.46
CA ASP A 12 18.65 0.84 26.14
C ASP A 12 19.10 2.02 25.26
N HIS A 13 19.29 3.22 25.83
CA HIS A 13 19.78 4.39 25.11
C HIS A 13 21.21 4.23 24.57
N ILE A 14 22.09 3.63 25.38
CA ILE A 14 23.49 3.37 24.99
C ILE A 14 23.55 2.29 23.89
N SER A 15 22.68 1.32 23.95
CA SER A 15 22.60 0.17 23.02
C SER A 15 22.10 0.59 21.63
N PHE A 16 21.11 1.48 21.54
CA PHE A 16 20.63 2.03 20.26
C PHE A 16 21.71 2.87 19.56
N ARG A 17 22.40 3.74 20.30
CA ARG A 17 23.53 4.51 19.77
C ARG A 17 24.66 3.63 19.24
N LYS A 18 24.93 2.48 19.87
CA LYS A 18 26.02 1.58 19.48
C LYS A 18 25.76 0.86 18.17
N ILE A 19 24.50 0.54 17.86
CA ILE A 19 24.11 -0.07 16.56
C ILE A 19 24.31 0.91 15.39
N TRP A 20 24.25 2.24 15.66
CA TRP A 20 24.32 3.29 14.65
C TRP A 20 25.68 4.02 14.62
N LYS A 21 26.55 3.84 15.64
CA LYS A 21 27.82 4.58 15.78
C LYS A 21 28.96 4.05 14.91
N ASP A 22 28.85 2.85 14.35
CA ASP A 22 29.92 2.23 13.56
C ASP A 22 29.85 2.59 12.06
N ARG A 23 29.06 3.59 11.69
CA ARG A 23 29.02 4.16 10.33
C ARG A 23 29.16 5.69 10.44
N ASP A 24 30.40 6.13 10.50
CA ASP A 24 30.74 7.54 10.46
C ASP A 24 30.39 8.14 9.07
N ASP A 25 29.74 9.32 9.10
CA ASP A 25 29.61 10.35 8.06
C ASP A 25 28.74 10.12 6.81
N GLU A 26 28.04 9.00 6.62
CA GLU A 26 27.04 8.88 5.56
C GLU A 26 25.62 9.21 6.07
N GLU A 27 24.85 9.97 5.28
CA GLU A 27 23.42 10.17 5.57
C GLU A 27 22.72 8.79 5.73
N PRO A 28 21.86 8.61 6.75
CA PRO A 28 21.22 7.32 6.99
C PRO A 28 20.42 6.91 5.75
N GLN A 29 20.75 5.74 5.20
CA GLN A 29 20.04 5.17 4.06
C GLN A 29 18.57 4.88 4.44
N LEU A 30 17.73 4.56 3.47
CA LEU A 30 16.28 4.44 3.67
C LEU A 30 15.91 3.37 4.72
N LEU A 31 16.62 2.23 4.75
CA LEU A 31 16.37 1.18 5.74
C LEU A 31 16.61 1.69 7.17
N GLU A 32 17.66 2.45 7.39
CA GLU A 32 17.97 3.06 8.67
C GLU A 32 16.88 4.05 9.11
N LYS A 33 16.38 4.88 8.19
CA LYS A 33 15.24 5.79 8.44
C LYS A 33 13.97 5.00 8.81
N ILE A 34 13.69 3.91 8.11
CA ILE A 34 12.55 3.00 8.41
C ILE A 34 12.68 2.40 9.81
N LEU A 35 13.87 1.93 10.20
CA LEU A 35 14.13 1.29 11.47
C LEU A 35 14.47 2.27 12.60
N SER A 36 14.42 3.58 12.34
CA SER A 36 14.66 4.58 13.39
C SER A 36 13.65 4.44 14.53
N ARG A 37 14.09 4.72 15.76
CA ARG A 37 13.26 4.55 16.98
C ARG A 37 11.95 5.33 16.88
N ASP A 38 12.00 6.56 16.39
CA ASP A 38 10.82 7.44 16.33
C ASP A 38 9.83 6.95 15.27
N ASN A 39 10.34 6.49 14.11
CA ASN A 39 9.50 5.92 13.06
C ASN A 39 8.81 4.64 13.54
N LEU A 40 9.54 3.73 14.18
CA LEU A 40 8.98 2.48 14.71
C LEU A 40 7.99 2.72 15.86
N LYS A 41 8.25 3.67 16.77
CA LYS A 41 7.28 4.07 17.80
C LYS A 41 6.00 4.65 17.18
N SER A 42 6.14 5.45 16.12
CA SER A 42 4.99 5.97 15.38
C SER A 42 4.21 4.83 14.70
N ALA A 43 4.92 3.87 14.08
CA ALA A 43 4.31 2.70 13.47
C ALA A 43 3.53 1.84 14.49
N CYS A 44 4.13 1.55 15.67
CA CYS A 44 3.44 0.83 16.75
C CYS A 44 2.16 1.54 17.18
N ARG A 45 2.21 2.86 17.39
CA ARG A 45 1.02 3.66 17.76
C ARG A 45 -0.09 3.57 16.72
N ARG A 46 0.26 3.65 15.44
CA ARG A 46 -0.71 3.56 14.33
C ARG A 46 -1.30 2.16 14.22
N VAL A 47 -0.48 1.10 14.35
CA VAL A 47 -0.96 -0.29 14.35
C VAL A 47 -1.93 -0.52 15.52
N LYS A 48 -1.58 -0.06 16.74
CA LYS A 48 -2.48 -0.13 17.89
C LYS A 48 -3.78 0.63 17.66
N ALA A 49 -3.71 1.85 17.12
CA ALA A 49 -4.89 2.69 16.85
C ALA A 49 -5.80 2.14 15.74
N SER A 50 -5.24 1.43 14.76
CA SER A 50 -6.03 0.80 13.69
C SER A 50 -6.80 -0.43 14.17
N GLY A 51 -6.38 -1.05 15.28
CA GLY A 51 -7.00 -2.28 15.79
C GLY A 51 -6.90 -3.42 14.78
N GLY A 52 -8.00 -4.13 14.62
CA GLY A 52 -8.15 -5.21 13.65
C GLY A 52 -7.92 -6.60 14.25
N ALA A 53 -8.31 -7.63 13.48
CA ALA A 53 -8.21 -9.03 13.89
C ALA A 53 -6.74 -9.44 14.11
N PRO A 54 -6.47 -10.44 14.98
CA PRO A 54 -5.15 -11.05 15.11
C PRO A 54 -4.75 -11.78 13.83
N GLY A 55 -3.43 -11.86 13.56
CA GLY A 55 -2.89 -12.70 12.50
C GLY A 55 -2.75 -14.16 12.92
N VAL A 56 -1.96 -14.93 12.18
CA VAL A 56 -1.69 -16.37 12.45
C VAL A 56 -1.05 -16.64 13.82
N ASP A 57 -0.52 -15.61 14.47
CA ASP A 57 0.09 -15.70 15.80
C ASP A 57 -0.90 -15.44 16.96
N GLY A 58 -2.15 -15.10 16.65
CA GLY A 58 -3.17 -14.79 17.64
C GLY A 58 -2.98 -13.46 18.38
N MET A 59 -1.93 -12.68 18.06
CA MET A 59 -1.61 -11.43 18.75
C MET A 59 -2.57 -10.31 18.37
N HIS A 60 -3.13 -9.62 19.36
CA HIS A 60 -3.98 -8.45 19.16
C HIS A 60 -3.18 -7.16 18.96
N ALA A 61 -3.74 -6.19 18.26
CA ALA A 61 -3.08 -4.92 17.95
C ALA A 61 -2.75 -4.09 19.20
N GLU A 62 -3.52 -4.24 20.28
CA GLU A 62 -3.30 -3.61 21.58
C GLU A 62 -1.95 -3.99 22.19
N GLU A 63 -1.47 -5.20 21.90
CA GLU A 63 -0.20 -5.76 22.41
C GLU A 63 1.02 -5.24 21.66
N ALA A 64 0.83 -4.52 20.55
CA ALA A 64 1.91 -4.03 19.68
C ALA A 64 3.03 -3.31 20.44
N LYS A 65 2.67 -2.45 21.41
CA LYS A 65 3.66 -1.70 22.20
C LYS A 65 4.45 -2.62 23.12
N THR A 66 3.77 -3.47 23.88
CA THR A 66 4.41 -4.41 24.83
C THR A 66 5.35 -5.34 24.08
N TRP A 67 4.87 -5.94 22.99
CA TRP A 67 5.68 -6.80 22.15
C TRP A 67 6.92 -6.08 21.62
N PHE A 68 6.78 -4.84 21.14
CA PHE A 68 7.90 -4.08 20.60
C PHE A 68 8.91 -3.67 21.68
N ASP A 69 8.45 -3.33 22.87
CA ASP A 69 9.33 -2.99 24.01
C ASP A 69 10.19 -4.20 24.42
N GLU A 70 9.66 -5.43 24.32
CA GLU A 70 10.35 -6.67 24.67
C GLU A 70 11.22 -7.22 23.53
N ASN A 71 10.70 -7.25 22.30
CA ASN A 71 11.29 -7.98 21.17
C ASN A 71 11.86 -7.06 20.08
N GLY A 72 11.57 -5.77 20.11
CA GLY A 72 11.86 -4.84 19.02
C GLY A 72 13.33 -4.76 18.67
N ARG A 73 14.25 -4.90 19.65
CA ARG A 73 15.69 -4.90 19.40
C ARG A 73 16.13 -6.10 18.55
N GLU A 74 15.75 -7.30 18.93
CA GLU A 74 16.08 -8.50 18.18
C GLU A 74 15.44 -8.47 16.79
N PHE A 75 14.20 -8.02 16.71
CA PHE A 75 13.46 -7.86 15.46
C PHE A 75 14.21 -6.94 14.47
N MET A 76 14.67 -5.76 14.93
CA MET A 76 15.46 -4.84 14.11
C MET A 76 16.79 -5.45 13.66
N VAL A 77 17.51 -6.14 14.55
CA VAL A 77 18.76 -6.81 14.20
C VAL A 77 18.56 -7.87 13.13
N ARG A 78 17.47 -8.63 13.20
CA ARG A 78 17.10 -9.62 12.17
C ARG A 78 16.82 -8.96 10.82
N ILE A 79 16.14 -7.81 10.81
CA ILE A 79 15.87 -7.04 9.59
C ILE A 79 17.17 -6.53 8.97
N LEU A 80 18.03 -5.87 9.77
CA LEU A 80 19.33 -5.34 9.32
C LEU A 80 20.25 -6.41 8.76
N LYS A 81 20.24 -7.62 9.35
CA LYS A 81 21.01 -8.77 8.86
C LYS A 81 20.37 -9.46 7.65
N GLY A 82 19.27 -8.94 7.12
CA GLY A 82 18.55 -9.57 6.01
C GLY A 82 17.89 -10.90 6.34
N LYS A 83 17.74 -11.23 7.63
CA LYS A 83 17.15 -12.50 8.12
C LYS A 83 15.66 -12.40 8.45
N TYR A 84 15.04 -11.24 8.19
CA TYR A 84 13.61 -11.07 8.39
C TYR A 84 12.83 -11.88 7.36
N THR A 85 11.94 -12.70 7.86
CA THR A 85 10.97 -13.46 7.07
C THR A 85 9.58 -13.16 7.63
N PRO A 86 8.69 -12.52 6.85
CA PRO A 86 7.32 -12.29 7.25
C PRO A 86 6.58 -13.61 7.49
N ARG A 87 5.67 -13.63 8.44
CA ARG A 87 4.77 -14.78 8.61
C ARG A 87 3.69 -14.79 7.52
N PRO A 88 3.11 -15.95 7.21
CA PRO A 88 1.96 -16.01 6.32
C PRO A 88 0.83 -15.11 6.83
N VAL A 89 0.06 -14.55 5.91
CA VAL A 89 -1.14 -13.80 6.28
C VAL A 89 -2.31 -14.76 6.51
N LEU A 90 -3.12 -14.47 7.51
CA LEU A 90 -4.33 -15.23 7.77
C LEU A 90 -5.43 -14.76 6.80
N HIS A 91 -5.98 -15.69 6.01
CA HIS A 91 -7.17 -15.43 5.21
C HIS A 91 -8.40 -15.54 6.09
N THR A 92 -9.26 -14.54 6.04
CA THR A 92 -10.53 -14.53 6.79
C THR A 92 -11.63 -13.90 5.97
N GLU A 93 -12.83 -14.40 6.15
CA GLU A 93 -14.03 -13.90 5.52
C GLU A 93 -14.78 -12.97 6.47
N VAL A 94 -15.09 -11.77 6.01
CA VAL A 94 -15.87 -10.79 6.76
C VAL A 94 -17.14 -10.46 6.00
N GLN A 95 -18.28 -10.57 6.65
CA GLN A 95 -19.56 -10.17 6.05
C GLN A 95 -19.59 -8.65 5.82
N LYS A 96 -19.95 -8.24 4.61
CA LYS A 96 -20.18 -6.82 4.29
C LYS A 96 -21.36 -6.29 5.12
N LYS A 97 -21.13 -5.22 5.89
CA LYS A 97 -22.22 -4.59 6.63
C LYS A 97 -23.22 -3.98 5.66
N GLY A 98 -24.45 -4.51 5.66
CA GLY A 98 -25.59 -3.94 4.90
C GLY A 98 -25.72 -4.40 3.46
N GLU A 99 -24.84 -5.26 2.95
CA GLU A 99 -24.94 -5.85 1.62
C GLU A 99 -24.83 -7.38 1.69
N ALA A 100 -25.51 -8.08 0.78
CA ALA A 100 -25.32 -9.52 0.63
C ALA A 100 -23.94 -9.75 -0.02
N GLY A 101 -22.98 -10.29 0.74
CA GLY A 101 -21.67 -10.65 0.21
C GLY A 101 -20.62 -10.80 1.32
N VAL A 102 -19.59 -11.58 1.00
CA VAL A 102 -18.45 -11.84 1.86
C VAL A 102 -17.25 -11.07 1.29
N LEU A 103 -16.52 -10.38 2.14
CA LEU A 103 -15.25 -9.72 1.80
C LEU A 103 -14.10 -10.60 2.29
N ASN A 104 -13.31 -11.07 1.36
CA ASN A 104 -12.09 -11.81 1.67
C ASN A 104 -10.98 -10.84 2.06
N ILE A 105 -10.53 -10.87 3.30
CA ILE A 105 -9.42 -10.05 3.78
C ILE A 105 -8.28 -10.93 4.28
N THR A 106 -7.07 -10.43 4.14
CA THR A 106 -5.88 -11.06 4.71
C THR A 106 -5.34 -10.25 5.87
N VAL A 107 -4.95 -10.92 6.94
CA VAL A 107 -4.49 -10.28 8.18
C VAL A 107 -3.05 -10.68 8.45
N SER A 108 -2.14 -9.71 8.42
CA SER A 108 -0.74 -9.90 8.81
C SER A 108 -0.61 -9.93 10.34
N THR A 109 0.46 -10.55 10.85
CA THR A 109 0.81 -10.49 12.27
C THR A 109 1.11 -9.07 12.73
N VAL A 110 1.02 -8.80 14.03
CA VAL A 110 1.30 -7.47 14.57
C VAL A 110 2.73 -7.01 14.28
N PRO A 111 3.79 -7.84 14.45
CA PRO A 111 5.15 -7.48 14.04
C PRO A 111 5.27 -7.12 12.56
N ASP A 112 4.61 -7.88 11.69
CA ASP A 112 4.63 -7.61 10.25
C ASP A 112 3.87 -6.33 9.91
N ARG A 113 2.77 -6.01 10.60
CA ARG A 113 2.07 -4.72 10.45
C ARG A 113 2.94 -3.54 10.90
N ILE A 114 3.73 -3.69 11.96
CA ILE A 114 4.64 -2.63 12.45
C ILE A 114 5.68 -2.29 11.37
N ILE A 115 6.36 -3.28 10.80
CA ILE A 115 7.36 -3.02 9.76
C ILE A 115 6.72 -2.50 8.46
N GLN A 116 5.57 -3.04 8.04
CA GLN A 116 4.82 -2.51 6.91
C GLN A 116 4.46 -1.03 7.10
N GLN A 117 3.96 -0.68 8.30
CA GLN A 117 3.60 0.70 8.64
C GLN A 117 4.84 1.62 8.68
N ALA A 118 5.96 1.11 9.20
CA ALA A 118 7.22 1.86 9.23
C ALA A 118 7.75 2.13 7.81
N ILE A 119 7.63 1.17 6.90
CA ILE A 119 7.95 1.32 5.48
C ILE A 119 7.05 2.37 4.83
N VAL A 120 5.73 2.27 5.01
CA VAL A 120 4.75 3.22 4.46
C VAL A 120 5.07 4.65 4.87
N GLN A 121 5.40 4.89 6.13
CA GLN A 121 5.70 6.23 6.65
C GLN A 121 6.90 6.90 5.98
N GLN A 122 7.89 6.12 5.55
CA GLN A 122 9.11 6.64 4.91
C GLN A 122 9.01 6.68 3.39
N ILE A 123 8.25 5.77 2.78
CA ILE A 123 8.11 5.70 1.32
C ILE A 123 7.02 6.65 0.81
N MET A 124 5.91 6.82 1.55
CA MET A 124 4.80 7.67 1.12
C MET A 124 5.25 9.10 0.76
N PRO A 125 6.10 9.81 1.55
CA PRO A 125 6.56 11.16 1.19
C PRO A 125 7.35 11.22 -0.12
N ILE A 126 8.06 10.14 -0.48
CA ILE A 126 8.80 10.05 -1.74
C ILE A 126 7.82 9.99 -2.92
N TYR A 127 6.82 9.11 -2.81
CA TYR A 127 5.85 8.90 -3.90
C TYR A 127 4.77 9.98 -3.97
N GLU A 128 4.48 10.69 -2.86
CA GLU A 128 3.53 11.81 -2.88
C GLU A 128 3.93 12.92 -3.87
N GLN A 129 5.22 13.10 -4.08
CA GLN A 129 5.78 14.05 -5.06
C GLN A 129 5.69 13.53 -6.51
N ILE A 130 5.48 12.23 -6.70
CA ILE A 130 5.51 11.56 -8.00
C ILE A 130 4.10 11.21 -8.48
N PHE A 131 3.17 11.00 -7.54
CA PHE A 131 1.81 10.62 -7.87
C PHE A 131 1.10 11.67 -8.72
N ALA A 132 0.45 11.21 -9.80
CA ALA A 132 -0.40 12.05 -10.63
C ALA A 132 -1.54 12.69 -9.80
N ASP A 133 -1.96 13.89 -10.20
CA ASP A 133 -3.02 14.64 -9.50
C ASP A 133 -4.38 13.94 -9.54
N GLY A 134 -4.60 13.08 -10.53
CA GLY A 134 -5.83 12.30 -10.67
C GLY A 134 -6.04 11.21 -9.62
N ASN A 135 -5.04 10.88 -8.82
CA ASN A 135 -5.14 9.86 -7.77
C ASN A 135 -5.62 10.46 -6.44
N TYR A 136 -6.77 9.99 -5.95
CA TYR A 136 -7.43 10.47 -4.73
C TYR A 136 -7.48 9.47 -3.58
N CYS A 137 -6.96 8.25 -3.77
CA CYS A 137 -7.05 7.20 -2.75
C CYS A 137 -5.78 7.10 -1.88
N ASN A 138 -5.97 6.98 -0.57
CA ASN A 138 -4.90 6.76 0.41
C ASN A 138 -3.73 7.78 0.31
N ARG A 139 -4.07 9.03 0.03
CA ARG A 139 -3.13 10.16 -0.03
C ARG A 139 -3.51 11.24 0.98
N PRO A 140 -2.54 11.96 1.58
CA PRO A 140 -2.82 13.05 2.49
C PRO A 140 -3.71 14.13 1.85
N GLY A 141 -4.75 14.56 2.56
CA GLY A 141 -5.65 15.63 2.10
C GLY A 141 -6.59 15.25 0.93
N ARG A 142 -6.60 13.98 0.49
CA ARG A 142 -7.47 13.50 -0.59
C ARG A 142 -8.52 12.51 -0.08
N SER A 143 -9.67 12.45 -0.75
CA SER A 143 -10.79 11.60 -0.34
C SER A 143 -11.68 11.24 -1.54
N ALA A 144 -12.60 10.29 -1.35
CA ALA A 144 -13.60 9.95 -2.36
C ALA A 144 -14.51 11.15 -2.70
N GLN A 145 -14.84 11.98 -1.70
CA GLN A 145 -15.62 13.20 -1.93
C GLN A 145 -14.83 14.19 -2.81
N ALA A 146 -13.53 14.37 -2.55
CA ALA A 146 -12.69 15.24 -3.36
C ALA A 146 -12.56 14.72 -4.81
N ALA A 147 -12.50 13.40 -5.01
CA ALA A 147 -12.55 12.79 -6.33
C ALA A 147 -13.86 13.12 -7.05
N GLY A 148 -15.02 12.98 -6.37
CA GLY A 148 -16.34 13.33 -6.93
C GLY A 148 -16.44 14.80 -7.30
N LEU A 149 -15.96 15.71 -6.44
CA LEU A 149 -15.92 17.14 -6.73
C LEU A 149 -15.04 17.45 -7.95
N LYS A 150 -13.92 16.75 -8.13
CA LYS A 150 -13.06 16.93 -9.31
C LYS A 150 -13.73 16.46 -10.59
N VAL A 151 -14.51 15.39 -10.57
CA VAL A 151 -15.33 14.99 -11.72
C VAL A 151 -16.35 16.06 -12.07
N LEU A 152 -17.03 16.67 -11.07
CA LEU A 152 -17.97 17.78 -11.29
C LEU A 152 -17.27 19.00 -11.90
N GLU A 153 -16.10 19.37 -11.41
CA GLU A 153 -15.29 20.46 -11.98
C GLU A 153 -14.99 20.23 -13.47
N TYR A 154 -14.53 19.03 -13.85
CA TYR A 154 -14.30 18.69 -15.25
C TYR A 154 -15.60 18.73 -16.09
N THR A 155 -16.74 18.33 -15.50
CA THR A 155 -18.04 18.42 -16.18
C THR A 155 -18.40 19.86 -16.52
N GLN A 156 -18.13 20.81 -15.62
CA GLN A 156 -18.32 22.24 -15.84
C GLN A 156 -17.39 22.79 -16.94
N GLN A 157 -16.24 22.17 -17.14
CA GLN A 157 -15.30 22.49 -18.23
C GLN A 157 -15.68 21.84 -19.58
N GLY A 158 -16.85 21.19 -19.66
CA GLY A 158 -17.37 20.59 -20.89
C GLY A 158 -17.00 19.10 -21.10
N TYR A 159 -16.40 18.44 -20.12
CA TYR A 159 -16.15 16.99 -20.16
C TYR A 159 -17.41 16.25 -19.68
N THR A 160 -18.39 16.14 -20.56
CA THR A 160 -19.73 15.64 -20.24
C THR A 160 -19.89 14.12 -20.43
N ASN A 161 -18.84 13.44 -20.85
CA ASN A 161 -18.82 11.99 -21.02
C ASN A 161 -17.66 11.37 -20.26
N ALA A 162 -17.80 10.11 -19.82
CA ALA A 162 -16.76 9.39 -19.10
C ALA A 162 -16.66 7.95 -19.54
N ALA A 163 -15.44 7.44 -19.63
CA ALA A 163 -15.14 6.02 -19.58
C ALA A 163 -14.89 5.65 -18.11
N ILE A 164 -15.69 4.75 -17.58
CA ILE A 164 -15.59 4.24 -16.22
C ILE A 164 -15.10 2.81 -16.28
N GLN A 165 -14.11 2.50 -15.46
CA GLN A 165 -13.57 1.16 -15.27
C GLN A 165 -13.37 0.87 -13.79
N ASN A 166 -13.52 -0.40 -13.43
CA ASN A 166 -13.18 -0.88 -12.11
C ASN A 166 -12.23 -2.05 -12.26
N LEU A 167 -11.12 -2.02 -11.56
CA LEU A 167 -10.22 -3.15 -11.46
C LEU A 167 -10.86 -4.18 -10.54
N SER A 168 -10.79 -5.46 -10.92
CA SER A 168 -11.34 -6.53 -10.11
C SER A 168 -10.88 -6.44 -8.66
N GLU A 169 -11.74 -6.88 -7.71
CA GLU A 169 -11.53 -6.75 -6.26
C GLU A 169 -10.19 -7.31 -5.78
N SER A 170 -9.63 -8.28 -6.49
CA SER A 170 -8.27 -8.75 -6.28
C SER A 170 -7.32 -8.02 -7.24
N PHE A 171 -6.53 -7.11 -6.71
CA PHE A 171 -5.40 -6.53 -7.42
C PHE A 171 -4.32 -7.61 -7.59
N ALA A 172 -4.57 -8.51 -8.55
CA ALA A 172 -3.66 -9.60 -8.87
C ALA A 172 -2.49 -9.03 -9.68
N LEU A 173 -1.34 -8.88 -9.06
CA LEU A 173 -0.09 -8.58 -9.74
C LEU A 173 0.52 -9.88 -10.27
N GLU A 174 0.21 -10.23 -11.49
CA GLU A 174 0.83 -11.38 -12.16
C GLU A 174 2.36 -11.18 -12.34
N ASN A 175 2.84 -9.94 -12.27
CA ASN A 175 4.24 -9.63 -12.52
C ASN A 175 4.90 -8.82 -11.38
N PHE A 176 5.28 -9.51 -10.30
CA PHE A 176 6.10 -8.91 -9.23
C PHE A 176 7.40 -8.26 -9.73
N GLY A 177 7.97 -8.77 -10.82
CA GLY A 177 9.19 -8.22 -11.41
C GLY A 177 9.00 -6.78 -11.89
N GLN A 178 7.88 -6.50 -12.54
CA GLN A 178 7.54 -5.14 -12.99
C GLN A 178 7.35 -4.19 -11.81
N LEU A 179 6.62 -4.59 -10.76
CA LEU A 179 6.48 -3.79 -9.55
C LEU A 179 7.84 -3.46 -8.92
N LEU A 180 8.72 -4.45 -8.76
CA LEU A 180 10.04 -4.23 -8.18
C LEU A 180 10.89 -3.29 -9.03
N ASN A 181 10.76 -3.34 -10.36
CA ASN A 181 11.44 -2.40 -11.26
C ASN A 181 10.89 -0.96 -11.10
N ILE A 182 9.57 -0.81 -10.96
CA ILE A 182 8.95 0.51 -10.68
C ILE A 182 9.45 1.07 -9.34
N LEU A 183 9.51 0.24 -8.30
CA LEU A 183 10.02 0.66 -6.99
C LEU A 183 11.49 1.10 -7.05
N ARG A 184 12.35 0.39 -7.79
CA ARG A 184 13.78 0.71 -7.94
C ARG A 184 14.06 2.03 -8.64
N ARG A 185 13.11 2.60 -9.38
CA ARG A 185 13.28 3.93 -10.00
C ARG A 185 13.43 5.03 -8.95
N ASN A 186 12.82 4.87 -7.78
CA ASN A 186 12.75 5.91 -6.75
C ASN A 186 13.30 5.45 -5.38
N ILE A 187 13.55 4.15 -5.22
CA ILE A 187 14.10 3.56 -4.00
C ILE A 187 15.42 2.88 -4.37
N THR A 188 16.53 3.50 -3.97
CA THR A 188 17.88 3.00 -4.24
C THR A 188 18.36 1.94 -3.24
N ASP A 189 17.78 1.89 -2.04
CA ASP A 189 18.12 0.91 -1.02
C ASP A 189 17.51 -0.46 -1.33
N GLU A 190 18.30 -1.34 -1.95
CA GLU A 190 17.85 -2.67 -2.35
C GLU A 190 17.42 -3.53 -1.16
N ARG A 191 17.91 -3.25 0.05
CA ARG A 191 17.48 -3.97 1.27
C ARG A 191 16.00 -3.75 1.54
N VAL A 192 15.51 -2.52 1.32
CA VAL A 192 14.08 -2.18 1.46
C VAL A 192 13.25 -2.89 0.38
N ILE A 193 13.73 -2.90 -0.86
CA ILE A 193 13.08 -3.63 -1.96
C ILE A 193 12.95 -5.13 -1.62
N GLN A 194 13.99 -5.75 -1.06
CA GLN A 194 13.95 -7.16 -0.68
C GLN A 194 12.97 -7.43 0.48
N ILE A 195 12.84 -6.50 1.43
CA ILE A 195 11.84 -6.62 2.51
C ILE A 195 10.43 -6.55 1.93
N ILE A 196 10.14 -5.58 1.06
CA ILE A 196 8.85 -5.46 0.37
C ILE A 196 8.54 -6.74 -0.42
N LYS A 197 9.51 -7.25 -1.19
CA LYS A 197 9.37 -8.51 -1.93
C LYS A 197 9.00 -9.68 -1.03
N ARG A 198 9.64 -9.81 0.15
CA ARG A 198 9.34 -10.89 1.10
C ARG A 198 7.94 -10.74 1.69
N ILE A 199 7.52 -9.51 2.03
CA ILE A 199 6.17 -9.23 2.53
C ILE A 199 5.12 -9.64 1.49
N LEU A 200 5.31 -9.27 0.23
CA LEU A 200 4.38 -9.60 -0.84
C LEU A 200 4.32 -11.11 -1.16
N LYS A 201 5.36 -11.87 -0.78
CA LYS A 201 5.47 -13.32 -1.00
C LYS A 201 5.27 -14.15 0.27
N SER A 202 4.78 -13.58 1.35
CA SER A 202 4.70 -14.25 2.66
C SER A 202 3.81 -15.50 2.71
N GLY A 203 2.98 -15.73 1.69
CA GLY A 203 2.01 -16.83 1.66
C GLY A 203 0.72 -16.52 2.40
N ILE A 204 -0.27 -17.36 2.19
CA ILE A 204 -1.60 -17.25 2.76
C ILE A 204 -1.86 -18.51 3.60
N MET A 205 -2.32 -18.31 4.83
CA MET A 205 -2.79 -19.37 5.71
C MET A 205 -4.31 -19.39 5.67
N GLU A 206 -4.87 -20.53 5.28
CA GLU A 206 -6.30 -20.78 5.23
C GLU A 206 -6.60 -22.14 5.84
N CYS A 207 -7.45 -22.19 6.86
CA CYS A 207 -7.80 -23.43 7.56
C CYS A 207 -6.58 -24.32 7.87
N ASP A 208 -5.52 -23.72 8.46
CA ASP A 208 -4.23 -24.37 8.79
C ASP A 208 -3.43 -24.90 7.58
N THR A 209 -3.84 -24.56 6.37
CA THR A 209 -3.13 -24.92 5.15
C THR A 209 -2.36 -23.71 4.62
N LEU A 210 -1.04 -23.86 4.45
CA LEU A 210 -0.20 -22.81 3.86
C LEU A 210 -0.24 -22.90 2.34
N THR A 211 -0.76 -21.85 1.72
CA THR A 211 -0.73 -21.69 0.26
C THR A 211 0.26 -20.62 -0.13
N ALA A 212 1.12 -20.92 -1.10
CA ALA A 212 2.03 -19.92 -1.64
C ALA A 212 1.24 -18.81 -2.34
N CYS A 213 1.59 -17.55 -2.06
CA CYS A 213 1.03 -16.43 -2.79
C CYS A 213 1.61 -16.44 -4.22
N LYS A 214 0.86 -16.99 -5.16
CA LYS A 214 1.27 -17.06 -6.57
C LYS A 214 1.00 -15.76 -7.31
N GLU A 215 -0.06 -15.06 -6.93
CA GLU A 215 -0.57 -13.88 -7.61
C GLU A 215 -1.16 -12.89 -6.58
N GLY A 216 -0.87 -11.60 -6.78
CA GLY A 216 -1.60 -10.53 -6.13
C GLY A 216 -0.88 -9.79 -5.00
N ILE A 217 -1.31 -8.55 -4.80
CA ILE A 217 -1.07 -7.84 -3.54
C ILE A 217 -2.11 -8.36 -2.55
N LEU A 218 -1.63 -8.85 -1.42
CA LEU A 218 -2.49 -9.36 -0.37
C LEU A 218 -3.42 -8.26 0.14
N GLN A 219 -4.71 -8.40 -0.09
CA GLN A 219 -5.72 -7.45 0.40
C GLN A 219 -5.72 -7.45 1.94
N GLY A 220 -5.74 -6.26 2.54
CA GLY A 220 -5.78 -6.08 4.00
C GLY A 220 -4.44 -5.77 4.66
N GLY A 221 -3.31 -5.91 3.96
CA GLY A 221 -2.01 -5.48 4.49
C GLY A 221 -1.84 -3.96 4.50
N THR A 222 -1.18 -3.41 5.51
CA THR A 222 -0.92 -1.96 5.65
C THR A 222 -0.14 -1.36 4.46
N LEU A 223 0.72 -2.16 3.85
CA LEU A 223 1.56 -1.76 2.70
C LEU A 223 0.80 -1.82 1.37
N ALA A 224 -0.20 -2.68 1.25
CA ALA A 224 -0.91 -2.96 0.00
C ALA A 224 -1.48 -1.72 -0.71
N PRO A 225 -2.16 -0.78 -0.03
CA PRO A 225 -2.72 0.40 -0.68
C PRO A 225 -1.65 1.32 -1.30
N LEU A 226 -0.48 1.45 -0.64
CA LEU A 226 0.62 2.24 -1.18
C LEU A 226 1.21 1.56 -2.43
N ILE A 227 1.45 0.25 -2.38
CA ILE A 227 1.99 -0.52 -3.50
C ILE A 227 1.02 -0.48 -4.70
N ALA A 228 -0.28 -0.61 -4.46
CA ALA A 228 -1.29 -0.47 -5.51
C ALA A 228 -1.25 0.92 -6.17
N ASN A 229 -1.15 1.99 -5.36
CA ASN A 229 -1.03 3.34 -5.87
C ASN A 229 0.26 3.55 -6.68
N ILE A 230 1.40 3.02 -6.22
CA ILE A 230 2.68 3.10 -6.94
C ILE A 230 2.57 2.40 -8.30
N TYR A 231 1.97 1.22 -8.34
CA TYR A 231 1.82 0.47 -9.59
C TYR A 231 0.87 1.15 -10.57
N LEU A 232 -0.30 1.59 -10.08
CA LEU A 232 -1.31 2.28 -10.89
C LEU A 232 -0.90 3.70 -11.31
N ASN A 233 0.11 4.29 -10.67
CA ASN A 233 0.64 5.58 -11.08
C ASN A 233 1.24 5.55 -12.50
N GLU A 234 1.70 4.40 -12.99
CA GLU A 234 2.12 4.23 -14.40
C GLU A 234 0.94 4.53 -15.35
N PHE A 235 -0.26 4.04 -15.00
CA PHE A 235 -1.49 4.35 -15.72
C PHE A 235 -1.88 5.83 -15.61
N ASP A 236 -1.86 6.35 -14.39
CA ASP A 236 -2.27 7.73 -14.11
C ASP A 236 -1.39 8.72 -14.88
N GLN A 237 -0.06 8.51 -14.89
CA GLN A 237 0.92 9.34 -15.60
C GLN A 237 0.78 9.22 -17.12
N GLU A 238 0.57 8.02 -17.64
CA GLU A 238 0.39 7.78 -19.09
C GLU A 238 -0.80 8.56 -19.64
N PHE A 239 -1.97 8.46 -18.97
CA PHE A 239 -3.17 9.15 -19.45
C PHE A 239 -3.14 10.66 -19.16
N ALA A 240 -2.57 11.09 -18.05
CA ALA A 240 -2.33 12.50 -17.78
C ALA A 240 -1.38 13.13 -18.81
N GLY A 241 -0.30 12.43 -19.18
CA GLY A 241 0.64 12.86 -20.21
C GLY A 241 0.00 13.01 -21.60
N ARG A 242 -1.05 12.25 -21.90
CA ARG A 242 -1.89 12.40 -23.11
C ARG A 242 -2.89 13.56 -23.01
N GLY A 243 -2.93 14.31 -21.93
CA GLY A 243 -3.89 15.38 -21.70
C GLY A 243 -5.31 14.89 -21.40
N VAL A 244 -5.49 13.64 -20.98
CA VAL A 244 -6.78 13.07 -20.59
C VAL A 244 -7.03 13.39 -19.11
N PRO A 245 -8.16 14.03 -18.76
CA PRO A 245 -8.54 14.19 -17.36
C PRO A 245 -8.85 12.83 -16.74
N VAL A 246 -8.03 12.43 -15.76
CA VAL A 246 -8.16 11.18 -15.00
C VAL A 246 -8.57 11.49 -13.57
N VAL A 247 -9.54 10.75 -13.05
CA VAL A 247 -9.87 10.72 -11.63
C VAL A 247 -9.91 9.27 -11.19
N ARG A 248 -9.06 8.91 -10.24
CA ARG A 248 -8.97 7.54 -9.72
C ARG A 248 -9.13 7.51 -8.20
N TYR A 249 -9.96 6.58 -7.74
CA TYR A 249 -10.07 6.24 -6.32
C TYR A 249 -9.95 4.72 -6.16
N ALA A 250 -8.83 4.27 -5.59
CA ALA A 250 -8.45 2.84 -5.55
C ALA A 250 -8.45 2.21 -6.95
N GLY A 251 -9.25 1.17 -7.16
CA GLY A 251 -9.45 0.50 -8.44
C GLY A 251 -10.48 1.16 -9.36
N ASP A 252 -11.24 2.15 -8.86
CA ASP A 252 -12.22 2.89 -9.67
C ASP A 252 -11.53 3.98 -10.48
N ILE A 253 -11.66 3.91 -11.79
CA ILE A 253 -11.01 4.80 -12.76
C ILE A 253 -12.09 5.51 -13.58
N VAL A 254 -12.00 6.84 -13.64
CA VAL A 254 -12.85 7.69 -14.46
C VAL A 254 -11.97 8.50 -15.41
N LEU A 255 -12.10 8.25 -16.69
CA LEU A 255 -11.45 9.02 -17.77
C LEU A 255 -12.51 9.92 -18.43
N LEU A 256 -12.30 11.22 -18.43
CA LEU A 256 -13.30 12.18 -18.87
C LEU A 256 -13.06 12.62 -20.31
N ALA A 257 -14.15 12.81 -21.05
CA ALA A 257 -14.15 13.19 -22.47
C ALA A 257 -15.26 14.20 -22.80
N LYS A 258 -15.03 14.97 -23.89
CA LYS A 258 -16.02 15.94 -24.37
C LYS A 258 -17.11 15.32 -25.25
N SER A 259 -16.94 14.08 -25.72
CA SER A 259 -17.92 13.38 -26.55
C SER A 259 -18.00 11.91 -26.21
N ARG A 260 -19.14 11.28 -26.49
CA ARG A 260 -19.38 9.86 -26.27
C ARG A 260 -18.37 8.99 -27.06
N ARG A 261 -18.12 9.32 -28.33
CA ARG A 261 -17.16 8.60 -29.17
C ARG A 261 -15.74 8.67 -28.60
N ALA A 262 -15.34 9.81 -27.98
CA ALA A 262 -14.05 9.93 -27.30
C ALA A 262 -14.01 9.08 -26.03
N ALA A 263 -15.08 9.03 -25.23
CA ALA A 263 -15.16 8.16 -24.06
C ALA A 263 -15.08 6.68 -24.43
N GLU A 264 -15.74 6.23 -25.50
CA GLU A 264 -15.67 4.86 -26.01
C GLU A 264 -14.24 4.49 -26.43
N ARG A 265 -13.52 5.37 -27.11
CA ARG A 265 -12.10 5.17 -27.46
C ARG A 265 -11.20 5.14 -26.22
N LEU A 266 -11.45 5.99 -25.23
CA LEU A 266 -10.71 5.99 -23.97
C LEU A 266 -10.93 4.69 -23.22
N LEU A 267 -12.15 4.15 -23.19
CA LEU A 267 -12.46 2.87 -22.58
C LEU A 267 -11.65 1.75 -23.21
N GLU A 268 -11.65 1.66 -24.54
CA GLU A 268 -10.88 0.63 -25.27
C GLU A 268 -9.37 0.77 -25.03
N THR A 269 -8.85 2.01 -25.12
CA THR A 269 -7.41 2.26 -24.99
C THR A 269 -6.93 2.01 -23.58
N SER A 270 -7.72 2.39 -22.57
CA SER A 270 -7.37 2.17 -21.18
C SER A 270 -7.43 0.70 -20.76
N SER A 271 -8.41 -0.06 -21.27
CA SER A 271 -8.45 -1.53 -21.07
C SER A 271 -7.21 -2.19 -21.67
N LYS A 272 -6.87 -1.86 -22.91
CA LYS A 272 -5.65 -2.38 -23.57
C LYS A 272 -4.36 -2.05 -22.78
N TYR A 273 -4.27 -0.85 -22.19
CA TYR A 273 -3.11 -0.47 -21.41
C TYR A 273 -3.06 -1.24 -20.07
N LEU A 274 -4.18 -1.34 -19.36
CA LEU A 274 -4.26 -2.07 -18.09
C LEU A 274 -3.92 -3.55 -18.28
N GLU A 275 -4.48 -4.20 -19.29
CA GLU A 275 -4.29 -5.63 -19.53
C GLU A 275 -2.95 -5.93 -20.22
N GLY A 276 -2.58 -5.17 -21.23
CA GLY A 276 -1.38 -5.40 -22.03
C GLY A 276 -0.10 -4.93 -21.33
N SER A 277 -0.07 -3.67 -20.86
CA SER A 277 1.14 -3.07 -20.30
C SER A 277 1.29 -3.34 -18.80
N LEU A 278 0.20 -3.25 -18.03
CA LEU A 278 0.21 -3.47 -16.59
C LEU A 278 -0.19 -4.90 -16.20
N ARG A 279 -0.72 -5.70 -17.12
CA ARG A 279 -1.18 -7.07 -16.87
C ARG A 279 -2.16 -7.17 -15.69
N LEU A 280 -3.05 -6.19 -15.61
CA LEU A 280 -4.12 -6.13 -14.62
C LEU A 280 -5.43 -6.58 -15.24
N ARG A 281 -6.20 -7.38 -14.54
CA ARG A 281 -7.52 -7.80 -15.01
C ARG A 281 -8.52 -6.67 -14.81
N VAL A 282 -9.18 -6.25 -15.88
CA VAL A 282 -10.31 -5.33 -15.82
C VAL A 282 -11.59 -6.14 -15.60
N ASN A 283 -12.46 -5.68 -14.71
CA ASN A 283 -13.75 -6.31 -14.52
C ASN A 283 -14.61 -6.08 -15.78
N GLU A 284 -14.84 -7.14 -16.55
CA GLU A 284 -15.55 -7.09 -17.84
C GLU A 284 -16.94 -6.46 -17.76
N ASN A 285 -17.62 -6.60 -16.61
CA ASN A 285 -18.95 -6.06 -16.38
C ASN A 285 -18.96 -4.59 -15.94
N SER A 286 -17.80 -3.98 -15.64
CA SER A 286 -17.71 -2.62 -15.11
C SER A 286 -17.33 -1.57 -16.15
N GLY A 287 -16.73 -1.97 -17.27
CA GLY A 287 -16.28 -1.04 -18.31
C GLY A 287 -17.46 -0.43 -19.07
N ARG A 288 -17.67 0.89 -18.97
CA ARG A 288 -18.76 1.59 -19.69
C ARG A 288 -18.41 3.03 -20.00
N ALA A 289 -18.86 3.45 -21.20
CA ALA A 289 -18.85 4.86 -21.59
C ALA A 289 -20.24 5.45 -21.33
N ILE A 290 -20.31 6.47 -20.50
CA ILE A 290 -21.58 7.11 -20.08
C ILE A 290 -21.55 8.61 -20.32
N CYS A 291 -22.74 9.23 -20.45
CA CYS A 291 -22.93 10.66 -20.32
C CYS A 291 -23.18 10.99 -18.85
N ILE A 292 -22.39 11.93 -18.30
CA ILE A 292 -22.45 12.37 -16.89
C ILE A 292 -23.15 13.74 -16.73
N CYS A 293 -23.67 14.33 -17.81
CA CYS A 293 -24.48 15.54 -17.69
C CYS A 293 -25.82 15.22 -16.99
N LYS A 294 -26.23 16.04 -16.04
CA LYS A 294 -27.63 16.06 -15.60
C LYS A 294 -28.52 16.46 -16.80
N ARG A 295 -29.52 15.65 -17.10
CA ARG A 295 -30.68 16.09 -17.83
C ARG A 295 -31.46 17.11 -17.00
#